data_f5023c5dfa4494253f91f7b1606ffe46
#
_entry.id   f5023c5dfa4494253f91f7b1606ffe46
#
_cell.length_a   1.000
_cell.length_b   1.000
_cell.length_c   1.000
_cell.angle_alpha   90.00
_cell.angle_beta   90.00
_cell.angle_gamma   90.00
#
_symmetry.space_group_name_H-M   'P 1'
#
loop_
_entity.id
_entity.type
_entity.pdbx_description
1 polymer ?
#
loop_
_entity_poly.entity_id
_entity_poly.type
_entity_poly.pdbx_seq_one_letter_code
_entity_poly.pdbx_strand_id
1 'polypeptide(L)'
;MNRREFIRNTTVIASAAAMAPSVLGADSGYPTVRVPVAKRNFKSVAVEKTIAEVRSKIGNKELGWMFENCFPNTLDTTVDFGTFDGRPDTYVITGDIDAMWLRDSSAQVWPYLQLMSGDRDLQQLIAGVINRQTRCILLDPYANAFYKDASKVSEWKSDNTVMKPGVHERKWEIDSLCYPIRLAYRYWKSIGDTAPFDDAWLKSITLILQTFQDQQRKTGHGPYRFMRRTEIATDTVPGRGYGNPVKPVGLIVSIFRPSDDATVFPYLVPSNFFAVISLRQAAEMVETIRKDTGLAKQCRALADEVEHALREHAIVEHPKAGRVYAFEVDAYGNYYCTDDGNIPSLLSLPYLGAVKVNSGLYQNTRRLLLSKQNPYYCIGTAASGLGGPHVGIDMVWPLGVIIQGLTSTSDREIKQCLHTLQTTHAGTGFMHEAFHKDDPKKFTRSWFAWANTIFGEFVLKTYQERPQILS
;
A
#
# COMPACT_ATOMS: atom_id res chain seq x y z
N MET A 1 19.11 -15.20 5.88
CA MET A 1 19.71 -13.84 5.86
C MET A 1 18.85 -12.99 6.77
N ASN A 2 19.36 -12.38 7.83
CA ASN A 2 18.51 -11.58 8.70
C ASN A 2 18.35 -10.16 8.13
N ARG A 3 17.33 -9.41 8.58
CA ARG A 3 16.99 -8.07 8.09
C ARG A 3 18.17 -7.07 8.15
N ARG A 4 19.08 -7.20 9.10
CA ARG A 4 20.31 -6.40 9.20
C ARG A 4 21.34 -6.77 8.12
N GLU A 5 21.42 -8.00 7.72
CA GLU A 5 22.26 -8.44 6.59
C GLU A 5 21.69 -7.98 5.27
N PHE A 6 20.36 -7.94 5.13
CA PHE A 6 19.68 -7.35 3.99
C PHE A 6 19.93 -5.84 3.90
N ILE A 7 19.75 -5.09 5.01
CA ILE A 7 20.05 -3.65 5.07
C ILE A 7 21.56 -3.38 4.89
N ARG A 8 22.45 -4.20 5.48
CA ARG A 8 23.90 -4.08 5.29
C ARG A 8 24.35 -4.43 3.88
N ASN A 9 23.79 -5.46 3.28
CA ASN A 9 24.13 -5.87 1.92
C ASN A 9 23.58 -4.91 0.87
N THR A 10 22.43 -4.25 1.11
CA THR A 10 21.94 -3.17 0.24
C THR A 10 22.83 -1.93 0.33
N THR A 11 23.40 -1.63 1.49
CA THR A 11 24.34 -0.52 1.65
C THR A 11 25.71 -0.79 0.99
N VAL A 12 26.13 -2.05 0.90
CA VAL A 12 27.41 -2.47 0.27
C VAL A 12 27.27 -2.63 -1.24
N ILE A 13 26.07 -2.96 -1.77
CA ILE A 13 25.82 -3.05 -3.23
C ILE A 13 25.72 -1.66 -3.88
N ALA A 14 25.41 -0.61 -3.11
CA ALA A 14 25.41 0.77 -3.63
C ALA A 14 26.80 1.29 -4.02
N SER A 15 27.90 0.61 -3.64
CA SER A 15 29.26 1.01 -3.99
C SER A 15 29.86 0.32 -5.21
N ALA A 16 29.14 -0.56 -5.89
CA ALA A 16 29.62 -1.30 -7.08
C ALA A 16 28.79 -1.09 -8.35
N ALA A 17 27.80 -0.20 -8.35
CA ALA A 17 27.24 0.29 -9.59
C ALA A 17 28.25 1.29 -10.20
N ALA A 18 29.27 0.76 -10.88
CA ALA A 18 30.11 1.53 -11.75
C ALA A 18 29.19 2.37 -12.66
N MET A 19 29.31 3.70 -12.57
CA MET A 19 28.62 4.64 -13.44
C MET A 19 28.95 4.27 -14.90
N ALA A 20 28.08 3.55 -15.56
CA ALA A 20 28.05 3.60 -17.00
C ALA A 20 27.84 5.07 -17.38
N PRO A 21 28.55 5.60 -18.40
CA PRO A 21 28.40 6.99 -18.78
C PRO A 21 26.91 7.24 -19.06
N SER A 22 26.31 8.12 -18.26
CA SER A 22 24.92 8.54 -18.41
C SER A 22 24.80 9.28 -19.74
N VAL A 23 24.15 8.65 -20.71
CA VAL A 23 23.73 9.35 -21.92
C VAL A 23 22.69 10.38 -21.49
N LEU A 24 23.02 11.66 -21.55
CA LEU A 24 22.06 12.73 -21.34
C LEU A 24 20.93 12.56 -22.37
N GLY A 25 19.70 12.42 -21.92
CA GLY A 25 18.54 12.44 -22.79
C GLY A 25 18.49 13.77 -23.55
N ALA A 26 18.36 13.75 -24.85
CA ALA A 26 18.59 14.88 -25.75
C ALA A 26 17.74 16.14 -25.48
N ASP A 27 16.75 16.10 -24.56
CA ASP A 27 15.80 17.19 -24.32
C ASP A 27 15.64 17.68 -22.86
N SER A 28 16.05 16.91 -21.83
CA SER A 28 15.72 17.26 -20.44
C SER A 28 16.87 17.84 -19.63
N GLY A 29 18.12 17.61 -20.03
CA GLY A 29 19.32 17.91 -19.22
C GLY A 29 19.54 16.92 -18.06
N TYR A 30 18.69 15.90 -17.91
CA TYR A 30 18.76 14.85 -16.88
C TYR A 30 19.16 13.50 -17.48
N PRO A 31 19.78 12.59 -16.71
CA PRO A 31 20.21 11.28 -17.20
C PRO A 31 19.01 10.40 -17.59
N THR A 32 19.20 9.55 -18.59
CA THR A 32 18.22 8.51 -18.93
C THR A 32 18.33 7.36 -17.94
N VAL A 33 17.38 7.25 -17.00
CA VAL A 33 17.34 6.21 -15.97
C VAL A 33 16.16 5.23 -16.17
N ARG A 34 15.15 5.61 -16.95
CA ARG A 34 14.05 4.72 -17.31
C ARG A 34 14.55 3.56 -18.15
N VAL A 35 14.03 2.35 -17.91
CA VAL A 35 14.40 1.12 -18.64
C VAL A 35 14.20 1.32 -20.14
N PRO A 36 15.20 0.93 -20.99
CA PRO A 36 15.07 1.00 -22.44
C PRO A 36 13.85 0.25 -22.95
N VAL A 37 13.17 0.77 -23.97
CA VAL A 37 11.91 0.24 -24.51
C VAL A 37 11.95 -1.27 -24.80
N ALA A 38 13.09 -1.79 -25.29
CA ALA A 38 13.26 -3.21 -25.60
C ALA A 38 13.32 -4.12 -24.36
N LYS A 39 13.57 -3.55 -23.17
CA LYS A 39 13.71 -4.29 -21.90
C LYS A 39 12.51 -4.11 -20.96
N ARG A 40 11.47 -3.37 -21.38
CA ARG A 40 10.26 -3.17 -20.57
C ARG A 40 9.41 -4.42 -20.59
N ASN A 41 8.90 -4.79 -19.42
CA ASN A 41 8.08 -5.99 -19.23
C ASN A 41 6.71 -5.83 -19.90
N PHE A 42 6.14 -4.62 -19.83
CA PHE A 42 4.84 -4.33 -20.42
C PHE A 42 4.81 -2.89 -20.98
N LYS A 43 4.03 -2.69 -22.05
CA LYS A 43 3.86 -1.38 -22.69
C LYS A 43 2.38 -1.09 -22.87
N SER A 44 1.93 0.02 -22.31
CA SER A 44 0.58 0.54 -22.47
C SER A 44 0.59 1.81 -23.31
N VAL A 45 -0.17 1.81 -24.39
CA VAL A 45 -0.30 2.98 -25.27
C VAL A 45 -0.89 4.17 -24.51
N ALA A 46 -1.88 3.92 -23.66
CA ALA A 46 -2.52 4.95 -22.87
C ALA A 46 -1.55 5.57 -21.85
N VAL A 47 -0.72 4.76 -21.20
CA VAL A 47 0.28 5.23 -20.23
C VAL A 47 1.37 6.06 -20.92
N GLU A 48 1.91 5.60 -22.06
CA GLU A 48 2.93 6.35 -22.81
C GLU A 48 2.38 7.69 -23.31
N LYS A 49 1.14 7.71 -23.82
CA LYS A 49 0.46 8.96 -24.22
C LYS A 49 0.31 9.92 -23.04
N THR A 50 -0.12 9.44 -21.89
CA THR A 50 -0.25 10.25 -20.66
C THR A 50 1.10 10.81 -20.22
N ILE A 51 2.17 10.02 -20.27
CA ILE A 51 3.52 10.48 -19.93
C ILE A 51 3.94 11.64 -20.86
N ALA A 52 3.78 11.47 -22.18
CA ALA A 52 4.13 12.50 -23.15
C ALA A 52 3.34 13.80 -22.95
N GLU A 53 2.02 13.67 -22.71
CA GLU A 53 1.14 14.81 -22.47
C GLU A 53 1.55 15.57 -21.19
N VAL A 54 1.60 14.90 -20.05
CA VAL A 54 1.89 15.52 -18.74
C VAL A 54 3.27 16.15 -18.76
N ARG A 55 4.31 15.43 -19.27
CA ARG A 55 5.67 15.94 -19.39
C ARG A 55 5.74 17.23 -20.23
N SER A 56 4.96 17.32 -21.31
CA SER A 56 4.95 18.52 -22.19
C SER A 56 4.32 19.74 -21.54
N LYS A 57 3.56 19.57 -20.45
CA LYS A 57 2.81 20.63 -19.76
C LYS A 57 3.41 21.01 -18.41
N ILE A 58 4.25 20.17 -17.81
CA ILE A 58 4.95 20.51 -16.56
C ILE A 58 6.08 21.51 -16.86
N GLY A 59 6.03 22.70 -16.23
CA GLY A 59 7.08 23.72 -16.36
C GLY A 59 8.38 23.30 -15.69
N ASN A 60 8.32 22.57 -14.59
CA ASN A 60 9.48 22.04 -13.88
C ASN A 60 10.03 20.79 -14.59
N LYS A 61 11.15 20.95 -15.28
CA LYS A 61 11.79 19.87 -16.08
C LYS A 61 12.19 18.65 -15.24
N GLU A 62 12.66 18.85 -14.01
CA GLU A 62 13.05 17.75 -13.12
C GLU A 62 11.83 16.94 -12.68
N LEU A 63 10.76 17.60 -12.29
CA LEU A 63 9.50 16.93 -11.92
C LEU A 63 8.90 16.15 -13.10
N GLY A 64 8.98 16.72 -14.33
CA GLY A 64 8.58 16.02 -15.55
C GLY A 64 9.42 14.78 -15.84
N TRP A 65 10.74 14.86 -15.62
CA TRP A 65 11.66 13.74 -15.73
C TRP A 65 11.39 12.66 -14.67
N MET A 66 11.16 13.04 -13.42
CA MET A 66 10.79 12.09 -12.36
C MET A 66 9.46 11.40 -12.65
N PHE A 67 8.47 12.14 -13.17
CA PHE A 67 7.19 11.55 -13.55
C PHE A 67 7.35 10.50 -14.66
N GLU A 68 8.15 10.77 -15.69
CA GLU A 68 8.45 9.83 -16.77
C GLU A 68 9.11 8.54 -16.27
N ASN A 69 9.94 8.62 -15.22
CA ASN A 69 10.60 7.45 -14.64
C ASN A 69 9.69 6.69 -13.68
N CYS A 70 9.01 7.40 -12.79
CA CYS A 70 8.26 6.82 -11.68
C CYS A 70 6.90 6.26 -12.12
N PHE A 71 6.14 7.03 -12.91
CA PHE A 71 4.77 6.64 -13.27
C PHE A 71 4.68 5.28 -13.96
N PRO A 72 5.51 4.94 -14.97
CA PRO A 72 5.45 3.65 -15.64
C PRO A 72 6.28 2.56 -14.95
N ASN A 73 6.99 2.84 -13.86
CA ASN A 73 7.99 1.96 -13.28
C ASN A 73 7.47 0.54 -13.02
N THR A 74 6.26 0.39 -12.50
CA THR A 74 5.61 -0.91 -12.30
C THR A 74 5.45 -1.69 -13.61
N LEU A 75 4.95 -1.06 -14.66
CA LEU A 75 4.77 -1.72 -15.97
C LEU A 75 6.10 -2.04 -16.61
N ASP A 76 7.08 -1.16 -16.48
CA ASP A 76 8.40 -1.32 -17.08
C ASP A 76 9.19 -2.47 -16.45
N THR A 77 9.03 -2.74 -15.12
CA THR A 77 10.02 -3.54 -14.37
C THR A 77 9.47 -4.65 -13.49
N THR A 78 8.23 -4.55 -12.98
CA THR A 78 7.75 -5.42 -11.90
C THR A 78 6.62 -6.37 -12.29
N VAL A 79 5.97 -6.15 -13.44
CA VAL A 79 4.89 -7.01 -13.90
C VAL A 79 5.44 -8.17 -14.75
N ASP A 80 4.85 -9.33 -14.55
CA ASP A 80 5.04 -10.51 -15.40
C ASP A 80 3.65 -10.96 -15.86
N PHE A 81 3.27 -10.53 -17.07
CA PHE A 81 1.96 -10.75 -17.66
C PHE A 81 1.95 -11.96 -18.60
N GLY A 82 0.95 -12.80 -18.43
CA GLY A 82 0.75 -14.00 -19.25
C GLY A 82 -0.66 -14.55 -19.08
N THR A 83 -0.76 -15.87 -19.16
CA THR A 83 -2.02 -16.61 -18.97
C THR A 83 -1.84 -17.77 -18.02
N PHE A 84 -2.89 -18.10 -17.28
CA PHE A 84 -3.01 -19.30 -16.46
C PHE A 84 -4.40 -19.90 -16.69
N ASP A 85 -4.47 -21.17 -17.09
CA ASP A 85 -5.71 -21.87 -17.46
C ASP A 85 -6.56 -21.08 -18.48
N GLY A 86 -5.90 -20.51 -19.49
CA GLY A 86 -6.56 -19.76 -20.56
C GLY A 86 -7.08 -18.37 -20.17
N ARG A 87 -6.80 -17.90 -18.95
CA ARG A 87 -7.22 -16.59 -18.43
C ARG A 87 -6.02 -15.66 -18.24
N PRO A 88 -6.21 -14.34 -18.33
CA PRO A 88 -5.17 -13.40 -17.97
C PRO A 88 -4.61 -13.67 -16.58
N ASP A 89 -3.29 -13.59 -16.44
CA ASP A 89 -2.58 -13.77 -15.20
C ASP A 89 -1.41 -12.80 -15.12
N THR A 90 -1.34 -12.02 -14.04
CA THR A 90 -0.27 -11.04 -13.84
C THR A 90 0.33 -11.20 -12.46
N TYR A 91 1.61 -11.53 -12.43
CA TYR A 91 2.41 -11.51 -11.21
C TYR A 91 3.10 -10.16 -11.09
N VAL A 92 3.06 -9.54 -9.90
CA VAL A 92 3.62 -8.21 -9.67
C VAL A 92 4.53 -8.25 -8.45
N ILE A 93 5.81 -8.05 -8.63
CA ILE A 93 6.79 -7.98 -7.53
C ILE A 93 6.88 -6.56 -6.94
N THR A 94 7.40 -6.43 -5.72
CA THR A 94 7.50 -5.12 -5.06
C THR A 94 8.67 -4.25 -5.54
N GLY A 95 9.45 -4.75 -6.49
CA GLY A 95 10.64 -4.11 -7.03
C GLY A 95 11.85 -5.04 -6.98
N ASP A 96 12.65 -4.97 -5.96
CA ASP A 96 13.86 -5.76 -5.75
C ASP A 96 13.64 -7.11 -5.03
N ILE A 97 12.42 -7.39 -4.57
CA ILE A 97 12.04 -8.67 -3.93
C ILE A 97 11.14 -9.47 -4.88
N ASP A 98 11.56 -10.68 -5.23
CA ASP A 98 10.81 -11.61 -6.07
C ASP A 98 9.67 -12.28 -5.30
N ALA A 99 8.72 -11.45 -4.85
CA ALA A 99 7.48 -11.88 -4.22
C ALA A 99 6.37 -10.86 -4.48
N MET A 100 5.11 -11.33 -4.52
CA MET A 100 3.92 -10.54 -4.76
C MET A 100 3.16 -10.35 -3.46
N TRP A 101 3.21 -9.17 -2.87
CA TRP A 101 2.30 -8.75 -1.81
C TRP A 101 0.93 -8.40 -2.39
N LEU A 102 -0.14 -8.79 -1.69
CA LEU A 102 -1.51 -8.45 -2.10
C LEU A 102 -1.75 -6.94 -2.05
N ARG A 103 -1.23 -6.26 -1.06
CA ARG A 103 -1.23 -4.80 -0.91
C ARG A 103 -0.50 -4.13 -2.06
N ASP A 104 0.79 -4.43 -2.21
CA ASP A 104 1.67 -3.77 -3.18
C ASP A 104 1.18 -3.96 -4.61
N SER A 105 0.86 -5.19 -5.00
CA SER A 105 0.39 -5.50 -6.35
C SER A 105 -0.88 -4.76 -6.75
N SER A 106 -1.78 -4.51 -5.79
CA SER A 106 -2.96 -3.67 -6.02
C SER A 106 -2.60 -2.19 -6.14
N ALA A 107 -1.77 -1.69 -5.22
CA ALA A 107 -1.41 -0.28 -5.15
C ALA A 107 -0.55 0.16 -6.33
N GLN A 108 0.36 -0.72 -6.79
CA GLN A 108 1.26 -0.45 -7.92
C GLN A 108 0.52 -0.30 -9.24
N VAL A 109 -0.60 -0.99 -9.45
CA VAL A 109 -1.40 -0.88 -10.70
C VAL A 109 -2.57 0.10 -10.58
N TRP A 110 -2.88 0.56 -9.36
CA TRP A 110 -4.01 1.44 -9.08
C TRP A 110 -4.09 2.71 -9.94
N PRO A 111 -2.99 3.47 -10.16
CA PRO A 111 -3.05 4.71 -10.93
C PRO A 111 -3.40 4.51 -12.40
N TYR A 112 -3.21 3.31 -12.94
CA TYR A 112 -3.50 3.00 -14.35
C TYR A 112 -4.98 2.70 -14.60
N LEU A 113 -5.78 2.43 -13.57
CA LEU A 113 -7.21 2.12 -13.71
C LEU A 113 -7.99 3.20 -14.45
N GLN A 114 -7.62 4.47 -14.29
CA GLN A 114 -8.26 5.59 -15.02
C GLN A 114 -7.88 5.65 -16.52
N LEU A 115 -6.86 4.90 -16.94
CA LEU A 115 -6.34 4.89 -18.32
C LEU A 115 -6.79 3.66 -19.11
N MET A 116 -7.53 2.72 -18.49
CA MET A 116 -7.95 1.46 -19.14
C MET A 116 -8.92 1.67 -20.31
N SER A 117 -9.69 2.76 -20.31
CA SER A 117 -10.64 3.04 -21.40
C SER A 117 -9.87 3.20 -22.72
N GLY A 118 -10.08 2.27 -23.66
CA GLY A 118 -9.37 2.26 -24.95
C GLY A 118 -8.00 1.57 -24.98
N ASP A 119 -7.54 1.01 -23.87
CA ASP A 119 -6.31 0.19 -23.81
C ASP A 119 -6.63 -1.24 -23.34
N ARG A 120 -6.90 -2.12 -24.30
CA ARG A 120 -7.32 -3.50 -24.03
C ARG A 120 -6.21 -4.32 -23.36
N ASP A 121 -4.97 -4.08 -23.72
CA ASP A 121 -3.83 -4.82 -23.12
C ASP A 121 -3.67 -4.45 -21.65
N LEU A 122 -3.84 -3.19 -21.31
CA LEU A 122 -3.85 -2.72 -19.92
C LEU A 122 -5.04 -3.31 -19.13
N GLN A 123 -6.23 -3.41 -19.74
CA GLN A 123 -7.38 -4.09 -19.12
C GLN A 123 -7.05 -5.55 -18.80
N GLN A 124 -6.43 -6.28 -19.76
CA GLN A 124 -6.06 -7.69 -19.56
C GLN A 124 -4.97 -7.85 -18.48
N LEU A 125 -4.00 -6.96 -18.43
CA LEU A 125 -2.98 -6.96 -17.37
C LEU A 125 -3.64 -6.83 -15.99
N ILE A 126 -4.55 -5.86 -15.80
CA ILE A 126 -5.22 -5.63 -14.51
C ILE A 126 -6.19 -6.76 -14.16
N ALA A 127 -6.93 -7.31 -15.14
CA ALA A 127 -7.73 -8.52 -14.96
C ALA A 127 -6.85 -9.70 -14.49
N GLY A 128 -5.64 -9.80 -15.03
CA GLY A 128 -4.63 -10.79 -14.62
C GLY A 128 -4.20 -10.63 -13.17
N VAL A 129 -4.01 -9.40 -12.69
CA VAL A 129 -3.71 -9.15 -11.25
C VAL A 129 -4.86 -9.64 -10.38
N ILE A 130 -6.11 -9.31 -10.72
CA ILE A 130 -7.31 -9.75 -9.96
C ILE A 130 -7.40 -11.28 -9.93
N ASN A 131 -7.19 -11.96 -11.06
CA ASN A 131 -7.21 -13.42 -11.15
C ASN A 131 -6.09 -14.05 -10.27
N ARG A 132 -4.89 -13.49 -10.31
CA ARG A 132 -3.75 -13.96 -9.49
C ARG A 132 -4.03 -13.77 -8.00
N GLN A 133 -4.50 -12.59 -7.59
CA GLN A 133 -4.86 -12.31 -6.19
C GLN A 133 -5.96 -13.24 -5.68
N THR A 134 -6.96 -13.54 -6.50
CA THR A 134 -8.00 -14.54 -6.18
C THR A 134 -7.38 -15.88 -5.81
N ARG A 135 -6.42 -16.39 -6.61
CA ARG A 135 -5.74 -17.66 -6.31
C ARG A 135 -4.86 -17.58 -5.06
N CYS A 136 -4.17 -16.46 -4.85
CA CYS A 136 -3.38 -16.24 -3.65
C CYS A 136 -4.24 -16.29 -2.38
N ILE A 137 -5.39 -15.62 -2.37
CA ILE A 137 -6.34 -15.62 -1.25
C ILE A 137 -6.89 -17.03 -0.99
N LEU A 138 -7.26 -17.76 -2.04
CA LEU A 138 -7.73 -19.15 -1.93
C LEU A 138 -6.62 -20.10 -1.42
N LEU A 139 -5.36 -19.83 -1.71
CA LEU A 139 -4.25 -20.58 -1.16
C LEU A 139 -4.09 -20.33 0.35
N ASP A 140 -3.99 -19.06 0.77
CA ASP A 140 -3.91 -18.72 2.20
C ASP A 140 -4.35 -17.26 2.46
N PRO A 141 -5.52 -17.03 3.08
CA PRO A 141 -6.03 -15.69 3.35
C PRO A 141 -5.25 -14.96 4.47
N TYR A 142 -4.40 -15.66 5.21
CA TYR A 142 -3.56 -15.09 6.27
C TYR A 142 -2.16 -14.69 5.79
N ALA A 143 -1.80 -15.03 4.55
CA ALA A 143 -0.53 -14.65 3.97
C ALA A 143 -0.62 -13.28 3.30
N ASN A 144 0.42 -12.47 3.49
CA ASN A 144 0.56 -11.15 2.85
C ASN A 144 1.30 -11.23 1.50
N ALA A 145 2.23 -12.21 1.32
CA ALA A 145 3.07 -12.30 0.14
C ALA A 145 3.20 -13.73 -0.42
N PHE A 146 3.32 -13.83 -1.74
CA PHE A 146 3.28 -15.08 -2.49
C PHE A 146 4.37 -15.13 -3.57
N TYR A 147 4.84 -16.34 -3.89
CA TYR A 147 5.70 -16.58 -5.04
C TYR A 147 4.88 -16.85 -6.32
N LYS A 148 5.52 -16.59 -7.47
CA LYS A 148 4.96 -16.99 -8.77
C LYS A 148 4.94 -18.52 -8.89
N ASP A 149 6.06 -19.15 -8.53
CA ASP A 149 6.24 -20.60 -8.54
C ASP A 149 5.80 -21.20 -7.19
N ALA A 150 4.73 -22.00 -7.23
CA ALA A 150 4.20 -22.66 -6.04
C ALA A 150 5.16 -23.70 -5.43
N SER A 151 6.19 -24.13 -6.12
CA SER A 151 7.21 -25.06 -5.60
C SER A 151 8.32 -24.36 -4.81
N LYS A 152 8.43 -23.02 -4.93
CA LYS A 152 9.48 -22.24 -4.29
C LYS A 152 9.32 -22.27 -2.77
N VAL A 153 10.42 -22.62 -2.08
CA VAL A 153 10.46 -22.68 -0.61
C VAL A 153 10.82 -21.31 -0.05
N SER A 154 10.00 -20.82 0.86
CA SER A 154 10.21 -19.52 1.49
C SER A 154 11.51 -19.47 2.31
N GLU A 155 12.20 -18.32 2.25
CA GLU A 155 13.27 -17.97 3.18
C GLU A 155 12.78 -17.89 4.64
N TRP A 156 11.48 -17.58 4.82
CA TRP A 156 10.78 -17.52 6.11
C TRP A 156 10.18 -18.85 6.57
N LYS A 157 10.59 -19.97 5.98
CA LYS A 157 10.09 -21.32 6.35
C LYS A 157 10.30 -21.71 7.82
N SER A 158 11.17 -21.00 8.52
CA SER A 158 11.44 -21.18 9.95
C SER A 158 10.46 -20.43 10.85
N ASP A 159 9.60 -19.57 10.30
CA ASP A 159 8.57 -18.88 11.07
C ASP A 159 7.60 -19.88 11.71
N ASN A 160 7.29 -19.65 12.98
CA ASN A 160 6.33 -20.48 13.70
C ASN A 160 4.88 -20.05 13.33
N THR A 161 4.47 -20.44 12.16
CA THR A 161 3.14 -20.28 11.56
C THR A 161 2.89 -21.42 10.58
N VAL A 162 1.68 -21.55 10.02
CA VAL A 162 1.35 -22.62 9.06
C VAL A 162 1.76 -22.18 7.65
N MET A 163 3.04 -22.31 7.32
CA MET A 163 3.55 -21.99 5.98
C MET A 163 3.09 -23.02 4.95
N LYS A 164 2.54 -22.56 3.83
CA LYS A 164 2.14 -23.39 2.68
C LYS A 164 3.14 -23.20 1.51
N PRO A 165 3.34 -24.20 0.64
CA PRO A 165 4.07 -24.02 -0.61
C PRO A 165 3.48 -22.87 -1.43
N GLY A 166 4.34 -22.07 -2.04
CA GLY A 166 3.93 -20.87 -2.78
C GLY A 166 3.67 -19.61 -1.95
N VAL A 167 3.63 -19.73 -0.61
CA VAL A 167 3.60 -18.57 0.30
C VAL A 167 5.02 -18.08 0.52
N HIS A 168 5.28 -16.79 0.30
CA HIS A 168 6.54 -16.13 0.63
C HIS A 168 6.60 -15.76 2.10
N GLU A 169 5.60 -14.99 2.59
CA GLU A 169 5.48 -14.55 3.97
C GLU A 169 4.04 -14.67 4.46
N ARG A 170 3.86 -15.06 5.74
CA ARG A 170 2.54 -15.31 6.32
C ARG A 170 2.27 -14.38 7.50
N LYS A 171 2.41 -13.09 7.28
CA LYS A 171 2.01 -12.04 8.22
C LYS A 171 0.55 -11.65 7.99
N TRP A 172 -0.26 -11.76 9.03
CA TRP A 172 -1.68 -11.40 8.95
C TRP A 172 -1.87 -9.89 9.07
N GLU A 173 -2.39 -9.32 8.00
CA GLU A 173 -2.72 -7.91 7.83
C GLU A 173 -4.13 -7.80 7.25
N ILE A 174 -5.01 -6.99 7.86
CA ILE A 174 -6.37 -6.78 7.33
C ILE A 174 -6.33 -6.23 5.91
N ASP A 175 -5.45 -5.28 5.66
CA ASP A 175 -5.36 -4.58 4.38
C ASP A 175 -4.93 -5.48 3.22
N SER A 176 -4.17 -6.53 3.48
CA SER A 176 -3.83 -7.54 2.47
C SER A 176 -5.05 -8.18 1.81
N LEU A 177 -6.19 -8.25 2.50
CA LEU A 177 -7.46 -8.71 1.92
C LEU A 177 -8.36 -7.57 1.40
N CYS A 178 -8.15 -6.34 1.87
CA CYS A 178 -8.91 -5.17 1.43
C CYS A 178 -8.45 -4.65 0.05
N TYR A 179 -7.16 -4.64 -0.20
CA TYR A 179 -6.58 -4.13 -1.44
C TYR A 179 -7.08 -4.85 -2.70
N PRO A 180 -7.15 -6.20 -2.74
CA PRO A 180 -7.72 -6.93 -3.87
C PRO A 180 -9.19 -6.57 -4.15
N ILE A 181 -10.00 -6.37 -3.11
CA ILE A 181 -11.40 -5.95 -3.25
C ILE A 181 -11.48 -4.54 -3.85
N ARG A 182 -10.68 -3.60 -3.31
CA ARG A 182 -10.61 -2.21 -3.81
C ARG A 182 -10.22 -2.18 -5.29
N LEU A 183 -9.20 -2.95 -5.68
CA LEU A 183 -8.76 -3.05 -7.08
C LEU A 183 -9.87 -3.60 -7.98
N ALA A 184 -10.45 -4.74 -7.60
CA ALA A 184 -11.54 -5.40 -8.33
C ALA A 184 -12.75 -4.48 -8.49
N TYR A 185 -13.16 -3.78 -7.43
CA TYR A 185 -14.27 -2.84 -7.45
C TYR A 185 -14.02 -1.69 -8.42
N ARG A 186 -12.83 -1.06 -8.37
CA ARG A 186 -12.51 0.05 -9.27
C ARG A 186 -12.38 -0.41 -10.72
N TYR A 187 -11.80 -1.59 -10.97
CA TYR A 187 -11.76 -2.21 -12.30
C TYR A 187 -13.15 -2.34 -12.88
N TRP A 188 -14.07 -2.99 -12.17
CA TRP A 188 -15.45 -3.15 -12.59
C TRP A 188 -16.15 -1.80 -12.82
N LYS A 189 -16.04 -0.86 -11.90
CA LYS A 189 -16.65 0.46 -12.03
C LYS A 189 -16.11 1.27 -13.22
N SER A 190 -14.86 1.07 -13.59
CA SER A 190 -14.23 1.83 -14.67
C SER A 190 -14.62 1.35 -16.06
N ILE A 191 -14.78 0.05 -16.28
CA ILE A 191 -15.01 -0.52 -17.63
C ILE A 191 -16.20 -1.49 -17.72
N GLY A 192 -16.85 -1.83 -16.62
CA GLY A 192 -18.01 -2.73 -16.60
C GLY A 192 -17.68 -4.21 -16.84
N ASP A 193 -16.43 -4.57 -17.06
CA ASP A 193 -16.04 -5.97 -17.31
C ASP A 193 -16.23 -6.82 -16.05
N THR A 194 -16.88 -7.98 -16.22
CA THR A 194 -17.18 -8.92 -15.14
C THR A 194 -16.45 -10.25 -15.29
N ALA A 195 -15.63 -10.42 -16.32
CA ALA A 195 -14.94 -11.68 -16.63
C ALA A 195 -14.05 -12.20 -15.48
N PRO A 196 -13.36 -11.35 -14.67
CA PRO A 196 -12.59 -11.85 -13.53
C PRO A 196 -13.43 -12.38 -12.35
N PHE A 197 -14.74 -12.05 -12.29
CA PHE A 197 -15.58 -12.29 -11.12
C PHE A 197 -16.39 -13.59 -11.20
N ASP A 198 -15.69 -14.69 -11.37
CA ASP A 198 -16.22 -16.05 -11.49
C ASP A 198 -16.49 -16.71 -10.11
N ASP A 199 -16.70 -18.03 -10.10
CA ASP A 199 -16.95 -18.78 -8.86
C ASP A 199 -15.73 -18.85 -7.94
N ALA A 200 -14.50 -18.83 -8.51
CA ALA A 200 -13.28 -18.78 -7.71
C ALA A 200 -13.16 -17.44 -6.99
N TRP A 201 -13.45 -16.33 -7.70
CA TRP A 201 -13.52 -15.01 -7.08
C TRP A 201 -14.59 -14.95 -5.98
N LEU A 202 -15.82 -15.47 -6.22
CA LEU A 202 -16.88 -15.51 -5.21
C LEU A 202 -16.47 -16.30 -3.97
N LYS A 203 -15.79 -17.44 -4.15
CA LYS A 203 -15.22 -18.22 -3.04
C LYS A 203 -14.15 -17.42 -2.27
N SER A 204 -13.33 -16.64 -2.96
CA SER A 204 -12.33 -15.79 -2.28
C SER A 204 -13.00 -14.72 -1.41
N ILE A 205 -14.09 -14.10 -1.86
CA ILE A 205 -14.87 -13.14 -1.06
C ILE A 205 -15.48 -13.82 0.17
N THR A 206 -16.02 -15.02 0.01
CA THR A 206 -16.55 -15.81 1.14
C THR A 206 -15.45 -16.11 2.17
N LEU A 207 -14.24 -16.46 1.70
CA LEU A 207 -13.10 -16.75 2.55
C LEU A 207 -12.59 -15.48 3.27
N ILE A 208 -12.57 -14.33 2.59
CA ILE A 208 -12.23 -13.03 3.21
C ILE A 208 -13.21 -12.72 4.34
N LEU A 209 -14.53 -12.84 4.08
CA LEU A 209 -15.55 -12.60 5.09
C LEU A 209 -15.34 -13.49 6.32
N GLN A 210 -15.13 -14.81 6.11
CA GLN A 210 -14.87 -15.76 7.19
C GLN A 210 -13.60 -15.39 7.97
N THR A 211 -12.51 -15.03 7.28
CA THR A 211 -11.23 -14.65 7.89
C THR A 211 -11.40 -13.41 8.78
N PHE A 212 -12.16 -12.41 8.33
CA PHE A 212 -12.46 -11.24 9.14
C PHE A 212 -13.30 -11.58 10.38
N GLN A 213 -14.31 -12.44 10.23
CA GLN A 213 -15.13 -12.92 11.34
C GLN A 213 -14.30 -13.71 12.37
N ASP A 214 -13.43 -14.60 11.93
CA ASP A 214 -12.50 -15.33 12.81
C ASP A 214 -11.61 -14.36 13.60
N GLN A 215 -11.14 -13.30 12.94
CA GLN A 215 -10.27 -12.30 13.54
C GLN A 215 -11.01 -11.21 14.35
N GLN A 216 -12.34 -11.21 14.41
CA GLN A 216 -13.07 -10.50 15.47
C GLN A 216 -12.86 -11.13 16.85
N ARG A 217 -12.41 -12.38 16.90
CA ARG A 217 -12.04 -13.12 18.12
C ARG A 217 -13.17 -13.22 19.16
N LYS A 218 -14.41 -13.28 18.74
CA LYS A 218 -15.59 -13.36 19.63
C LYS A 218 -15.62 -14.61 20.51
N THR A 219 -15.05 -15.72 20.02
CA THR A 219 -15.06 -17.04 20.70
C THR A 219 -13.68 -17.59 21.02
N GLY A 220 -12.60 -16.81 20.80
CA GLY A 220 -11.22 -17.24 21.03
C GLY A 220 -10.23 -16.51 20.12
N HIS A 221 -8.97 -16.96 20.13
CA HIS A 221 -7.90 -16.28 19.37
C HIS A 221 -7.99 -16.49 17.85
N GLY A 222 -8.87 -17.33 17.34
CA GLY A 222 -8.91 -17.73 15.94
C GLY A 222 -7.78 -18.69 15.55
N PRO A 223 -7.72 -19.10 14.26
CA PRO A 223 -6.79 -20.15 13.80
C PRO A 223 -5.37 -19.62 13.51
N TYR A 224 -5.16 -18.28 13.49
CA TYR A 224 -3.89 -17.67 13.12
C TYR A 224 -3.01 -17.40 14.32
N ARG A 225 -1.74 -17.75 14.19
CA ARG A 225 -0.66 -17.33 15.10
C ARG A 225 0.63 -17.17 14.32
N PHE A 226 1.54 -16.31 14.81
CA PHE A 226 2.82 -16.04 14.18
C PHE A 226 3.90 -15.73 15.23
N MET A 227 5.06 -16.36 15.11
CA MET A 227 6.27 -15.96 15.81
C MET A 227 7.47 -16.16 14.89
N ARG A 228 8.38 -15.21 14.90
CA ARG A 228 9.66 -15.26 14.19
C ARG A 228 10.79 -15.19 15.19
N ARG A 229 11.82 -16.01 15.01
CA ARG A 229 13.06 -15.85 15.76
C ARG A 229 13.86 -14.70 15.16
N THR A 230 13.90 -13.58 15.87
CA THR A 230 14.50 -12.32 15.41
C THR A 230 14.99 -11.50 16.59
N GLU A 231 15.93 -10.59 16.35
CA GLU A 231 16.36 -9.56 17.31
C GLU A 231 15.50 -8.28 17.22
N ILE A 232 14.62 -8.19 16.21
CA ILE A 232 13.78 -7.02 15.96
C ILE A 232 12.41 -7.25 16.60
N ALA A 233 12.10 -6.50 17.65
CA ALA A 233 10.87 -6.68 18.43
C ALA A 233 9.59 -6.53 17.59
N THR A 234 9.59 -5.68 16.58
CA THR A 234 8.43 -5.47 15.69
C THR A 234 8.27 -6.52 14.59
N ASP A 235 9.25 -7.43 14.43
CA ASP A 235 9.23 -8.48 13.40
C ASP A 235 8.71 -9.82 13.95
N THR A 236 8.21 -9.85 15.19
CA THR A 236 7.60 -11.01 15.83
C THR A 236 6.43 -10.59 16.72
N VAL A 237 5.61 -11.56 17.13
CA VAL A 237 4.33 -11.31 17.81
C VAL A 237 4.38 -11.80 19.25
N PRO A 238 4.05 -10.98 20.27
CA PRO A 238 3.96 -11.38 21.66
C PRO A 238 2.77 -12.32 21.91
N GLY A 239 2.53 -12.70 23.18
CA GLY A 239 1.35 -13.46 23.57
C GLY A 239 1.29 -14.83 22.91
N ARG A 240 2.42 -15.55 22.81
CA ARG A 240 2.55 -16.87 22.13
C ARG A 240 2.14 -16.81 20.65
N GLY A 241 2.31 -15.66 20.01
CA GLY A 241 2.00 -15.45 18.60
C GLY A 241 0.59 -14.98 18.29
N TYR A 242 -0.20 -14.68 19.31
CA TYR A 242 -1.58 -14.18 19.16
C TYR A 242 -1.68 -12.65 19.29
N GLY A 243 -0.59 -11.97 19.67
CA GLY A 243 -0.59 -10.53 19.98
C GLY A 243 -1.06 -10.23 21.40
N ASN A 244 -1.05 -8.96 21.74
CA ASN A 244 -1.57 -8.50 23.03
C ASN A 244 -3.10 -8.74 23.15
N PRO A 245 -3.64 -8.89 24.37
CA PRO A 245 -5.06 -9.12 24.58
C PRO A 245 -5.93 -7.98 24.03
N VAL A 246 -7.10 -8.33 23.50
CA VAL A 246 -8.15 -7.40 23.09
C VAL A 246 -9.48 -7.79 23.71
N LYS A 247 -10.34 -6.79 23.96
CA LYS A 247 -11.75 -7.04 24.29
C LYS A 247 -12.53 -7.22 23.00
N PRO A 248 -13.23 -8.34 22.79
CA PRO A 248 -14.04 -8.55 21.59
C PRO A 248 -15.22 -7.57 21.54
N VAL A 249 -15.15 -6.59 20.63
CA VAL A 249 -16.16 -5.51 20.49
C VAL A 249 -16.68 -5.38 19.06
N GLY A 250 -16.30 -6.32 18.17
CA GLY A 250 -16.70 -6.28 16.76
C GLY A 250 -15.61 -5.75 15.83
N LEU A 251 -14.50 -5.17 16.35
CA LEU A 251 -13.34 -4.84 15.53
C LEU A 251 -12.58 -6.11 15.09
N ILE A 252 -11.87 -6.00 13.97
CA ILE A 252 -11.03 -7.06 13.39
C ILE A 252 -9.60 -6.86 13.88
N VAL A 253 -9.00 -7.91 14.41
CA VAL A 253 -7.59 -7.92 14.80
C VAL A 253 -6.70 -7.93 13.57
N SER A 254 -5.74 -6.99 13.49
CA SER A 254 -4.59 -7.04 12.60
C SER A 254 -3.35 -7.31 13.43
N ILE A 255 -2.64 -8.39 13.13
CA ILE A 255 -1.43 -8.72 13.90
C ILE A 255 -0.24 -7.90 13.42
N PHE A 256 -0.23 -7.56 12.15
CA PHE A 256 0.78 -6.69 11.56
C PHE A 256 0.15 -5.44 10.94
N ARG A 257 0.96 -4.40 10.82
CA ARG A 257 0.69 -3.13 10.12
C ARG A 257 1.02 -3.30 8.64
N PRO A 258 0.57 -2.39 7.77
CA PRO A 258 0.98 -2.36 6.36
C PRO A 258 2.50 -2.23 6.14
N SER A 259 3.24 -1.83 7.18
CA SER A 259 4.71 -1.77 7.20
C SER A 259 5.38 -3.10 7.56
N ASP A 260 4.62 -4.19 7.70
CA ASP A 260 5.09 -5.50 8.18
C ASP A 260 5.54 -5.51 9.65
N ASP A 261 5.35 -4.43 10.42
CA ASP A 261 5.61 -4.37 11.85
C ASP A 261 4.43 -4.89 12.67
N ALA A 262 4.70 -5.65 13.73
CA ALA A 262 3.67 -6.12 14.65
C ALA A 262 2.96 -4.95 15.34
N THR A 263 1.63 -5.05 15.48
CA THR A 263 0.82 -4.08 16.22
C THR A 263 1.10 -4.14 17.72
N VAL A 264 1.05 -2.99 18.39
CA VAL A 264 1.10 -2.91 19.86
C VAL A 264 -0.29 -3.26 20.42
N PHE A 265 -1.34 -2.61 19.93
CA PHE A 265 -2.72 -2.95 20.22
C PHE A 265 -3.36 -3.52 18.95
N PRO A 266 -3.83 -4.78 18.96
CA PRO A 266 -4.18 -5.50 17.73
C PRO A 266 -5.35 -4.94 16.91
N TYR A 267 -6.13 -4.01 17.44
CA TYR A 267 -7.13 -3.30 16.64
C TYR A 267 -6.50 -2.09 15.93
N LEU A 268 -5.91 -2.34 14.76
CA LEU A 268 -5.37 -1.31 13.89
C LEU A 268 -6.52 -0.54 13.23
N VAL A 269 -6.73 0.70 13.68
CA VAL A 269 -7.89 1.51 13.32
C VAL A 269 -7.98 1.82 11.82
N PRO A 270 -6.92 2.30 11.13
CA PRO A 270 -7.02 2.59 9.70
C PRO A 270 -7.34 1.35 8.85
N SER A 271 -6.80 0.17 9.21
CA SER A 271 -7.13 -1.08 8.50
C SER A 271 -8.58 -1.53 8.76
N ASN A 272 -9.13 -1.30 9.94
CA ASN A 272 -10.55 -1.54 10.22
C ASN A 272 -11.46 -0.61 9.41
N PHE A 273 -11.12 0.67 9.25
CA PHE A 273 -11.83 1.57 8.31
C PHE A 273 -11.77 1.05 6.88
N PHE A 274 -10.62 0.56 6.44
CA PHE A 274 -10.47 0.01 5.10
C PHE A 274 -11.29 -1.29 4.92
N ALA A 275 -11.39 -2.13 5.95
CA ALA A 275 -12.26 -3.31 5.94
C ALA A 275 -13.74 -2.93 5.75
N VAL A 276 -14.25 -1.90 6.43
CA VAL A 276 -15.62 -1.39 6.25
C VAL A 276 -15.90 -1.03 4.80
N ILE A 277 -15.01 -0.24 4.18
CA ILE A 277 -15.17 0.17 2.79
C ILE A 277 -15.11 -1.03 1.85
N SER A 278 -14.13 -1.90 2.03
CA SER A 278 -13.93 -3.09 1.18
C SER A 278 -15.09 -4.05 1.27
N LEU A 279 -15.65 -4.28 2.45
CA LEU A 279 -16.83 -5.15 2.64
C LEU A 279 -18.07 -4.58 1.96
N ARG A 280 -18.27 -3.26 1.98
CA ARG A 280 -19.37 -2.61 1.25
C ARG A 280 -19.19 -2.72 -0.26
N GLN A 281 -17.97 -2.54 -0.77
CA GLN A 281 -17.62 -2.75 -2.17
C GLN A 281 -17.84 -4.20 -2.61
N ALA A 282 -17.38 -5.16 -1.80
CA ALA A 282 -17.61 -6.58 -2.04
C ALA A 282 -19.11 -6.91 -2.08
N ALA A 283 -19.90 -6.38 -1.15
CA ALA A 283 -21.34 -6.58 -1.11
C ALA A 283 -22.03 -6.10 -2.39
N GLU A 284 -21.68 -4.91 -2.89
CA GLU A 284 -22.21 -4.38 -4.13
C GLU A 284 -21.86 -5.26 -5.34
N MET A 285 -20.61 -5.70 -5.46
CA MET A 285 -20.16 -6.57 -6.54
C MET A 285 -20.84 -7.94 -6.50
N VAL A 286 -20.88 -8.57 -5.33
CA VAL A 286 -21.52 -9.89 -5.11
C VAL A 286 -22.99 -9.85 -5.48
N GLU A 287 -23.72 -8.83 -5.02
CA GLU A 287 -25.14 -8.67 -5.33
C GLU A 287 -25.38 -8.36 -6.81
N THR A 288 -24.61 -7.43 -7.37
CA THR A 288 -24.84 -6.95 -8.73
C THR A 288 -24.36 -7.93 -9.79
N ILE A 289 -23.19 -8.55 -9.61
CA ILE A 289 -22.55 -9.40 -10.62
C ILE A 289 -22.93 -10.87 -10.42
N ARG A 290 -22.83 -11.36 -9.18
CA ARG A 290 -23.03 -12.77 -8.85
C ARG A 290 -24.45 -13.11 -8.41
N LYS A 291 -25.30 -12.11 -8.18
CA LYS A 291 -26.69 -12.23 -7.71
C LYS A 291 -26.83 -12.98 -6.38
N ASP A 292 -25.75 -13.04 -5.58
CA ASP A 292 -25.76 -13.65 -4.24
C ASP A 292 -26.12 -12.60 -3.18
N THR A 293 -27.42 -12.43 -2.97
CA THR A 293 -27.97 -11.50 -1.97
C THR A 293 -27.66 -11.93 -0.53
N GLY A 294 -27.47 -13.24 -0.29
CA GLY A 294 -27.15 -13.80 1.02
C GLY A 294 -25.76 -13.37 1.48
N LEU A 295 -24.73 -13.61 0.65
CA LEU A 295 -23.36 -13.21 0.94
C LEU A 295 -23.22 -11.67 0.99
N ALA A 296 -23.90 -10.96 0.10
CA ALA A 296 -23.92 -9.49 0.11
C ALA A 296 -24.47 -8.92 1.43
N LYS A 297 -25.56 -9.50 1.95
CA LYS A 297 -26.11 -9.14 3.26
C LYS A 297 -25.12 -9.40 4.40
N GLN A 298 -24.41 -10.52 4.38
CA GLN A 298 -23.39 -10.85 5.39
C GLN A 298 -22.22 -9.85 5.35
N CYS A 299 -21.73 -9.49 4.17
CA CYS A 299 -20.69 -8.47 4.02
C CYS A 299 -21.12 -7.11 4.59
N ARG A 300 -22.35 -6.65 4.29
CA ARG A 300 -22.89 -5.41 4.86
C ARG A 300 -23.03 -5.47 6.37
N ALA A 301 -23.55 -6.57 6.90
CA ALA A 301 -23.72 -6.75 8.34
C ALA A 301 -22.39 -6.67 9.10
N LEU A 302 -21.35 -7.32 8.57
CA LEU A 302 -20.01 -7.22 9.15
C LEU A 302 -19.44 -5.78 9.03
N ALA A 303 -19.62 -5.13 7.88
CA ALA A 303 -19.19 -3.74 7.71
C ALA A 303 -19.85 -2.80 8.73
N ASP A 304 -21.16 -2.95 8.95
CA ASP A 304 -21.91 -2.11 9.89
C ASP A 304 -21.51 -2.39 11.35
N GLU A 305 -21.23 -3.65 11.70
CA GLU A 305 -20.70 -4.03 13.02
C GLU A 305 -19.33 -3.40 13.28
N VAL A 306 -18.38 -3.51 12.32
CA VAL A 306 -17.05 -2.92 12.44
C VAL A 306 -17.12 -1.40 12.51
N GLU A 307 -17.97 -0.76 11.68
CA GLU A 307 -18.14 0.70 11.71
C GLU A 307 -18.73 1.18 13.04
N HIS A 308 -19.69 0.45 13.61
CA HIS A 308 -20.22 0.76 14.93
C HIS A 308 -19.11 0.69 15.99
N ALA A 309 -18.33 -0.39 16.00
CA ALA A 309 -17.22 -0.56 16.93
C ALA A 309 -16.13 0.51 16.77
N LEU A 310 -15.83 0.96 15.55
CA LEU A 310 -14.92 2.08 15.30
C LEU A 310 -15.44 3.39 15.92
N ARG A 311 -16.74 3.68 15.83
CA ARG A 311 -17.34 4.88 16.45
C ARG A 311 -17.20 4.88 17.97
N GLU A 312 -17.32 3.69 18.60
CA GLU A 312 -17.29 3.55 20.07
C GLU A 312 -15.86 3.48 20.61
N HIS A 313 -14.90 2.94 19.87
CA HIS A 313 -13.59 2.59 20.42
C HIS A 313 -12.39 3.27 19.75
N ALA A 314 -12.54 3.82 18.54
CA ALA A 314 -11.41 4.41 17.81
C ALA A 314 -11.21 5.91 18.04
N ILE A 315 -12.15 6.59 18.73
CA ILE A 315 -12.11 8.04 18.97
C ILE A 315 -11.70 8.27 20.42
N VAL A 316 -10.62 9.04 20.60
CA VAL A 316 -10.04 9.32 21.92
C VAL A 316 -9.84 10.81 22.13
N GLU A 317 -9.77 11.23 23.39
CA GLU A 317 -9.40 12.59 23.79
C GLU A 317 -7.88 12.70 23.95
N HIS A 318 -7.25 13.44 23.03
CA HIS A 318 -5.82 13.73 23.13
C HIS A 318 -5.60 15.08 23.84
N PRO A 319 -4.69 15.16 24.85
CA PRO A 319 -4.55 16.36 25.71
C PRO A 319 -4.30 17.67 24.97
N LYS A 320 -3.69 17.61 23.79
CA LYS A 320 -3.33 18.80 23.00
C LYS A 320 -4.13 18.95 21.71
N ALA A 321 -4.73 17.87 21.19
CA ALA A 321 -5.42 17.89 19.90
C ALA A 321 -6.94 17.77 20.02
N GLY A 322 -7.46 17.51 21.24
CA GLY A 322 -8.87 17.21 21.46
C GLY A 322 -9.25 15.85 20.89
N ARG A 323 -10.47 15.70 20.40
CA ARG A 323 -10.94 14.43 19.82
C ARG A 323 -10.20 14.09 18.54
N VAL A 324 -9.60 12.90 18.51
CA VAL A 324 -8.83 12.36 17.37
C VAL A 324 -9.11 10.87 17.17
N TYR A 325 -8.79 10.32 16.01
CA TYR A 325 -8.70 8.87 15.86
C TYR A 325 -7.41 8.37 16.51
N ALA A 326 -7.50 7.30 17.29
CA ALA A 326 -6.36 6.50 17.68
C ALA A 326 -5.85 5.67 16.50
N PHE A 327 -4.56 5.35 16.47
CA PHE A 327 -3.96 4.48 15.46
C PHE A 327 -4.23 3.01 15.77
N GLU A 328 -4.03 2.63 17.03
CA GLU A 328 -4.30 1.29 17.55
C GLU A 328 -5.07 1.37 18.86
N VAL A 329 -5.95 0.40 19.11
CA VAL A 329 -6.70 0.25 20.36
C VAL A 329 -6.82 -1.22 20.76
N ASP A 330 -7.12 -1.48 22.06
CA ASP A 330 -7.40 -2.82 22.59
C ASP A 330 -8.84 -3.00 23.09
N ALA A 331 -9.62 -1.94 23.09
CA ALA A 331 -10.99 -1.83 23.63
C ALA A 331 -11.10 -2.10 25.16
N TYR A 332 -10.00 -2.19 25.89
CA TYR A 332 -9.95 -2.10 27.36
C TYR A 332 -9.73 -0.68 27.86
N GLY A 333 -9.59 0.29 26.99
CA GLY A 333 -9.32 1.70 27.27
C GLY A 333 -7.89 2.14 26.94
N ASN A 334 -7.04 1.24 26.48
CA ASN A 334 -5.70 1.58 26.02
C ASN A 334 -5.71 1.91 24.53
N TYR A 335 -4.89 2.90 24.16
CA TYR A 335 -4.76 3.37 22.79
C TYR A 335 -3.37 3.91 22.48
N TYR A 336 -3.05 3.95 21.19
CA TYR A 336 -1.81 4.51 20.69
C TYR A 336 -2.10 5.60 19.66
N CYS A 337 -1.71 6.85 20.00
CA CYS A 337 -1.86 8.02 19.14
C CYS A 337 -0.57 8.24 18.34
N THR A 338 -0.48 7.61 17.19
CA THR A 338 0.60 7.76 16.23
C THR A 338 0.05 7.60 14.83
N ASP A 339 0.91 7.55 13.83
CA ASP A 339 0.65 7.06 12.48
C ASP A 339 1.94 6.55 11.88
N ASP A 340 1.83 5.73 10.85
CA ASP A 340 2.91 5.17 10.06
C ASP A 340 2.87 5.74 8.64
N GLY A 341 4.01 5.86 7.97
CA GLY A 341 4.11 6.38 6.61
C GLY A 341 3.52 5.47 5.52
N ASN A 342 3.08 4.26 5.87
CA ASN A 342 2.44 3.31 4.96
C ASN A 342 0.94 3.55 4.77
N ILE A 343 0.27 2.74 3.92
CA ILE A 343 -1.15 2.82 3.61
C ILE A 343 -1.76 1.43 3.75
N PRO A 344 -2.84 1.27 4.56
CA PRO A 344 -3.64 2.27 5.26
C PRO A 344 -2.95 2.90 6.47
N SER A 345 -3.11 4.20 6.60
CA SER A 345 -2.75 5.03 7.75
C SER A 345 -3.92 5.93 8.12
N LEU A 346 -3.89 6.56 9.29
CA LEU A 346 -4.92 7.55 9.64
C LEU A 346 -4.89 8.74 8.66
N LEU A 347 -3.70 9.15 8.22
CA LEU A 347 -3.54 10.20 7.22
C LEU A 347 -4.19 9.84 5.89
N SER A 348 -4.17 8.55 5.51
CA SER A 348 -4.70 8.06 4.23
C SER A 348 -6.22 7.83 4.21
N LEU A 349 -6.94 7.98 5.32
CA LEU A 349 -8.38 7.68 5.39
C LEU A 349 -9.23 8.34 4.30
N PRO A 350 -9.02 9.63 3.94
CA PRO A 350 -9.76 10.24 2.82
C PRO A 350 -9.39 9.66 1.45
N TYR A 351 -8.12 9.30 1.24
CA TYR A 351 -7.65 8.65 0.01
C TYR A 351 -8.29 7.27 -0.20
N LEU A 352 -8.54 6.55 0.89
CA LEU A 352 -9.27 5.28 0.88
C LEU A 352 -10.78 5.44 0.78
N GLY A 353 -11.30 6.67 0.91
CA GLY A 353 -12.73 6.95 0.90
C GLY A 353 -13.44 6.66 2.23
N ALA A 354 -12.70 6.46 3.30
CA ALA A 354 -13.23 6.09 4.61
C ALA A 354 -13.84 7.28 5.37
N VAL A 355 -13.25 8.47 5.23
CA VAL A 355 -13.72 9.70 5.87
C VAL A 355 -13.67 10.87 4.90
N LYS A 356 -14.47 11.91 5.16
CA LYS A 356 -14.38 13.16 4.40
C LYS A 356 -13.16 13.96 4.85
N VAL A 357 -12.40 14.49 3.89
CA VAL A 357 -11.18 15.29 4.15
C VAL A 357 -11.46 16.52 5.03
N ASN A 358 -12.64 17.13 4.92
CA ASN A 358 -13.06 18.30 5.71
C ASN A 358 -13.76 17.95 7.03
N SER A 359 -13.82 16.69 7.43
CA SER A 359 -14.33 16.26 8.73
C SER A 359 -13.49 16.87 9.86
N GLY A 360 -14.12 17.51 10.84
CA GLY A 360 -13.41 18.13 11.99
C GLY A 360 -12.56 17.12 12.77
N LEU A 361 -13.07 15.91 12.97
CA LEU A 361 -12.34 14.84 13.64
C LEU A 361 -11.09 14.42 12.86
N TYR A 362 -11.22 14.23 11.53
CA TYR A 362 -10.07 13.92 10.67
C TYR A 362 -9.06 15.09 10.67
N GLN A 363 -9.51 16.33 10.60
CA GLN A 363 -8.62 17.50 10.61
C GLN A 363 -7.87 17.65 11.95
N ASN A 364 -8.50 17.33 13.08
CA ASN A 364 -7.82 17.26 14.37
C ASN A 364 -6.74 16.16 14.37
N THR A 365 -7.12 14.96 13.91
CA THR A 365 -6.20 13.83 13.76
C THR A 365 -5.02 14.21 12.87
N ARG A 366 -5.28 14.77 11.67
CA ARG A 366 -4.25 15.17 10.71
C ARG A 366 -3.25 16.18 11.32
N ARG A 367 -3.74 17.18 12.07
CA ARG A 367 -2.84 18.14 12.76
C ARG A 367 -1.95 17.46 13.81
N LEU A 368 -2.49 16.49 14.55
CA LEU A 368 -1.71 15.68 15.49
C LEU A 368 -0.61 14.91 14.77
N LEU A 369 -0.98 14.19 13.71
CA LEU A 369 -0.07 13.29 12.97
C LEU A 369 1.10 14.04 12.31
N LEU A 370 0.85 15.24 11.78
CA LEU A 370 1.83 16.09 11.12
C LEU A 370 2.51 17.06 12.11
N SER A 371 2.75 16.62 13.33
CA SER A 371 3.37 17.41 14.39
C SER A 371 4.29 16.56 15.27
N LYS A 372 5.09 17.21 16.12
CA LYS A 372 5.93 16.55 17.15
C LYS A 372 5.17 15.71 18.18
N GLN A 373 3.83 15.76 18.18
CA GLN A 373 3.00 14.90 19.04
C GLN A 373 2.93 13.45 18.50
N ASN A 374 3.16 13.26 17.20
CA ASN A 374 3.37 11.93 16.62
C ASN A 374 4.87 11.60 16.72
N PRO A 375 5.26 10.54 17.47
CA PRO A 375 6.67 10.18 17.64
C PRO A 375 7.35 9.76 16.33
N TYR A 376 6.58 9.39 15.32
CA TYR A 376 7.11 9.02 13.99
C TYR A 376 7.09 10.15 12.97
N TYR A 377 6.69 11.37 13.37
CA TYR A 377 6.82 12.53 12.50
C TYR A 377 8.23 13.11 12.61
N CYS A 378 9.04 12.86 11.61
CA CYS A 378 10.39 13.38 11.51
C CYS A 378 10.38 14.86 11.12
N ILE A 379 11.26 15.65 11.74
CA ILE A 379 11.52 17.05 11.37
C ILE A 379 13.01 17.18 11.16
N GLY A 380 13.42 17.46 9.93
CA GLY A 380 14.81 17.55 9.53
C GLY A 380 15.12 18.73 8.62
N THR A 381 16.39 18.86 8.27
CA THR A 381 16.88 19.92 7.39
C THR A 381 16.57 19.68 5.92
N ALA A 382 16.52 18.42 5.48
CA ALA A 382 16.18 18.07 4.11
C ALA A 382 14.66 17.88 3.93
N ALA A 383 14.01 17.26 4.93
CA ALA A 383 12.56 17.02 4.86
C ALA A 383 11.93 16.90 6.23
N SER A 384 10.60 17.10 6.27
CA SER A 384 9.73 16.68 7.36
C SER A 384 8.64 15.77 6.81
N GLY A 385 8.31 14.70 7.53
CA GLY A 385 7.32 13.73 7.08
C GLY A 385 7.15 12.54 8.02
N LEU A 386 6.18 11.68 7.73
CA LEU A 386 5.94 10.47 8.49
C LEU A 386 7.05 9.44 8.24
N GLY A 387 7.58 8.90 9.32
CA GLY A 387 8.44 7.73 9.37
C GLY A 387 7.67 6.51 9.87
N GLY A 388 8.38 5.61 10.53
CA GLY A 388 7.84 4.42 11.16
C GLY A 388 8.96 3.54 11.72
N PRO A 389 8.66 2.59 12.61
CA PRO A 389 9.69 1.73 13.20
C PRO A 389 10.34 0.80 12.17
N HIS A 390 9.64 0.47 11.10
CA HIS A 390 10.10 -0.40 10.04
C HIS A 390 11.43 0.03 9.41
N VAL A 391 11.52 1.30 9.05
CA VAL A 391 12.69 1.87 8.34
C VAL A 391 13.72 2.48 9.27
N GLY A 392 13.41 2.59 10.55
CA GLY A 392 14.31 3.11 11.58
C GLY A 392 14.07 4.58 11.94
N ILE A 393 14.84 5.03 12.92
CA ILE A 393 14.74 6.38 13.46
C ILE A 393 15.21 7.40 12.42
N ASP A 394 14.54 8.56 12.38
CA ASP A 394 14.88 9.69 11.50
C ASP A 394 14.71 9.42 9.99
N MET A 395 14.07 8.31 9.63
CA MET A 395 13.75 7.96 8.26
C MET A 395 12.33 8.39 7.90
N VAL A 396 12.19 9.05 6.75
CA VAL A 396 10.91 9.55 6.20
C VAL A 396 10.46 8.65 5.05
N TRP A 397 9.19 8.24 5.07
CA TRP A 397 8.57 7.53 3.97
C TRP A 397 8.10 8.49 2.87
N PRO A 398 8.57 8.38 1.63
CA PRO A 398 7.96 9.10 0.48
C PRO A 398 6.46 8.87 0.38
N LEU A 399 5.96 7.65 0.67
CA LEU A 399 4.53 7.33 0.71
C LEU A 399 3.75 8.27 1.65
N GLY A 400 4.28 8.54 2.85
CA GLY A 400 3.68 9.46 3.81
C GLY A 400 3.59 10.89 3.29
N VAL A 401 4.65 11.39 2.61
CA VAL A 401 4.67 12.73 1.99
C VAL A 401 3.68 12.80 0.81
N ILE A 402 3.60 11.74 0.00
CA ILE A 402 2.66 11.66 -1.13
C ILE A 402 1.20 11.68 -0.61
N ILE A 403 0.88 10.88 0.42
CA ILE A 403 -0.46 10.85 1.01
C ILE A 403 -0.80 12.18 1.67
N GLN A 404 0.15 12.86 2.30
CA GLN A 404 -0.04 14.21 2.81
C GLN A 404 -0.50 15.15 1.69
N GLY A 405 0.14 15.10 0.52
CA GLY A 405 -0.24 15.89 -0.65
C GLY A 405 -1.58 15.47 -1.26
N LEU A 406 -1.81 14.18 -1.46
CA LEU A 406 -3.06 13.63 -2.02
C LEU A 406 -4.31 13.92 -1.18
N THR A 407 -4.15 14.07 0.13
CA THR A 407 -5.22 14.40 1.09
C THR A 407 -5.24 15.87 1.49
N SER A 408 -4.43 16.72 0.88
CA SER A 408 -4.42 18.16 1.14
C SER A 408 -5.44 18.90 0.28
N THR A 409 -6.05 19.93 0.87
CA THR A 409 -6.89 20.91 0.16
C THR A 409 -6.13 22.22 -0.11
N SER A 410 -4.89 22.34 0.35
CA SER A 410 -4.04 23.53 0.25
C SER A 410 -3.03 23.42 -0.89
N ASP A 411 -3.09 24.32 -1.88
CA ASP A 411 -2.09 24.40 -2.96
C ASP A 411 -0.67 24.58 -2.44
N ARG A 412 -0.51 25.35 -1.34
CA ARG A 412 0.79 25.55 -0.71
C ARG A 412 1.35 24.23 -0.17
N GLU A 413 0.54 23.43 0.50
CA GLU A 413 0.99 22.14 1.04
C GLU A 413 1.28 21.14 -0.08
N ILE A 414 0.45 21.09 -1.12
CA ILE A 414 0.69 20.24 -2.30
C ILE A 414 2.03 20.60 -2.96
N LYS A 415 2.31 21.90 -3.18
CA LYS A 415 3.61 22.37 -3.68
C LYS A 415 4.76 21.94 -2.77
N GLN A 416 4.59 22.04 -1.45
CA GLN A 416 5.62 21.65 -0.50
C GLN A 416 5.89 20.14 -0.55
N CYS A 417 4.87 19.31 -0.65
CA CYS A 417 5.03 17.86 -0.79
C CYS A 417 5.76 17.50 -2.09
N LEU A 418 5.37 18.09 -3.22
CA LEU A 418 6.05 17.88 -4.50
C LEU A 418 7.51 18.31 -4.44
N HIS A 419 7.80 19.48 -3.85
CA HIS A 419 9.15 19.97 -3.67
C HIS A 419 10.00 19.04 -2.78
N THR A 420 9.44 18.56 -1.67
CA THR A 420 10.11 17.59 -0.81
C THR A 420 10.51 16.33 -1.58
N LEU A 421 9.58 15.75 -2.34
CA LEU A 421 9.86 14.55 -3.15
C LEU A 421 10.91 14.80 -4.24
N GLN A 422 10.86 15.99 -4.86
CA GLN A 422 11.83 16.41 -5.86
C GLN A 422 13.24 16.59 -5.29
N THR A 423 13.39 17.07 -4.06
CA THR A 423 14.69 17.34 -3.44
C THR A 423 15.28 16.15 -2.69
N THR A 424 14.56 15.04 -2.58
CA THR A 424 14.96 13.87 -1.75
C THR A 424 15.17 12.57 -2.53
N HIS A 425 15.08 12.58 -3.86
CA HIS A 425 15.34 11.40 -4.70
C HIS A 425 16.85 11.11 -4.90
N ALA A 426 17.74 11.86 -4.29
CA ALA A 426 19.20 11.66 -4.30
C ALA A 426 19.84 11.52 -5.70
N GLY A 427 19.26 12.11 -6.73
CA GLY A 427 19.73 12.03 -8.12
C GLY A 427 19.33 10.74 -8.86
N THR A 428 18.59 9.83 -8.23
CA THR A 428 18.18 8.56 -8.85
C THR A 428 17.05 8.71 -9.87
N GLY A 429 16.21 9.75 -9.72
CA GLY A 429 14.99 9.94 -10.52
C GLY A 429 13.84 9.02 -10.12
N PHE A 430 13.98 8.33 -8.99
CA PHE A 430 12.98 7.41 -8.43
C PHE A 430 12.68 7.70 -6.95
N MET A 431 11.53 7.23 -6.48
CA MET A 431 11.17 7.27 -5.06
C MET A 431 11.81 6.11 -4.31
N HIS A 432 12.47 6.41 -3.20
CA HIS A 432 12.99 5.44 -2.25
C HIS A 432 11.86 4.80 -1.43
N GLU A 433 12.15 3.74 -0.71
CA GLU A 433 11.27 3.26 0.36
C GLU A 433 11.27 4.27 1.50
N ALA A 434 12.44 4.63 2.03
CA ALA A 434 12.61 5.71 3.01
C ALA A 434 13.95 6.40 2.82
N PHE A 435 14.04 7.66 3.27
CA PHE A 435 15.27 8.46 3.27
C PHE A 435 15.43 9.20 4.60
N HIS A 436 16.70 9.53 4.95
CA HIS A 436 16.99 10.21 6.20
C HIS A 436 16.58 11.68 6.15
N LYS A 437 15.91 12.18 7.18
CA LYS A 437 15.33 13.53 7.27
C LYS A 437 16.32 14.69 7.04
N ASP A 438 17.62 14.47 7.32
CA ASP A 438 18.68 15.50 7.20
C ASP A 438 19.65 15.23 6.02
N ASP A 439 19.70 14.00 5.49
CA ASP A 439 20.59 13.61 4.41
C ASP A 439 19.89 12.63 3.44
N PRO A 440 19.29 13.12 2.35
CA PRO A 440 18.55 12.29 1.40
C PRO A 440 19.39 11.21 0.71
N LYS A 441 20.72 11.30 0.76
CA LYS A 441 21.62 10.29 0.19
C LYS A 441 21.65 9.01 1.05
N LYS A 442 21.15 9.07 2.30
CA LYS A 442 20.96 7.92 3.17
C LYS A 442 19.53 7.42 3.00
N PHE A 443 19.35 6.35 2.25
CA PHE A 443 18.04 5.74 1.95
C PHE A 443 18.09 4.22 2.10
N THR A 444 16.93 3.58 2.31
CA THR A 444 16.85 2.12 2.55
C THR A 444 16.83 1.30 1.28
N ARG A 445 16.13 1.76 0.23
CA ARG A 445 16.06 1.12 -1.10
C ARG A 445 16.23 2.19 -2.16
N SER A 446 17.02 1.93 -3.20
CA SER A 446 17.30 2.92 -4.26
C SER A 446 16.03 3.31 -5.03
N TRP A 447 15.06 2.41 -5.10
CA TRP A 447 13.72 2.61 -5.66
C TRP A 447 12.72 1.65 -5.02
N PHE A 448 11.48 2.07 -4.92
CA PHE A 448 10.38 1.28 -4.39
C PHE A 448 9.19 1.42 -5.33
N ALA A 449 8.75 0.31 -5.95
CA ALA A 449 7.78 0.35 -7.04
C ALA A 449 6.45 1.00 -6.64
N TRP A 450 5.93 0.69 -5.46
CA TRP A 450 4.72 1.33 -4.97
C TRP A 450 4.88 2.85 -4.80
N ALA A 451 5.97 3.30 -4.17
CA ALA A 451 6.24 4.73 -4.00
C ALA A 451 6.39 5.46 -5.35
N ASN A 452 7.04 4.82 -6.34
CA ASN A 452 7.13 5.36 -7.70
C ASN A 452 5.75 5.54 -8.32
N THR A 453 4.91 4.52 -8.27
CA THR A 453 3.62 4.56 -8.97
C THR A 453 2.65 5.55 -8.31
N ILE A 454 2.59 5.60 -6.97
CA ILE A 454 1.72 6.57 -6.26
C ILE A 454 2.26 8.02 -6.37
N PHE A 455 3.59 8.23 -6.52
CA PHE A 455 4.13 9.53 -6.89
C PHE A 455 3.60 9.96 -8.27
N GLY A 456 3.58 9.03 -9.22
CA GLY A 456 2.96 9.27 -10.53
C GLY A 456 1.47 9.61 -10.43
N GLU A 457 0.72 8.93 -9.56
CA GLU A 457 -0.69 9.27 -9.27
C GLU A 457 -0.82 10.69 -8.72
N PHE A 458 0.05 11.07 -7.78
CA PHE A 458 0.03 12.40 -7.18
C PHE A 458 0.30 13.51 -8.20
N VAL A 459 1.30 13.34 -9.06
CA VAL A 459 1.59 14.29 -10.13
C VAL A 459 0.44 14.35 -11.14
N LEU A 460 -0.07 13.19 -11.57
CA LEU A 460 -1.18 13.13 -12.54
C LEU A 460 -2.47 13.76 -11.99
N LYS A 461 -2.83 13.48 -10.74
CA LYS A 461 -3.97 14.13 -10.07
C LYS A 461 -3.76 15.65 -9.97
N THR A 462 -2.56 16.09 -9.60
CA THR A 462 -2.25 17.53 -9.53
C THR A 462 -2.37 18.18 -10.90
N TYR A 463 -1.88 17.51 -11.95
CA TYR A 463 -2.04 17.96 -13.34
C TYR A 463 -3.51 18.12 -13.75
N GLN A 464 -4.34 17.15 -13.40
CA GLN A 464 -5.76 17.15 -13.76
C GLN A 464 -6.59 18.17 -13.00
N GLU A 465 -6.35 18.34 -11.70
CA GLU A 465 -7.20 19.15 -10.81
C GLU A 465 -6.63 20.55 -10.54
N ARG A 466 -5.30 20.73 -10.61
CA ARG A 466 -4.58 21.94 -10.19
C ARG A 466 -3.35 22.21 -11.05
N PRO A 467 -3.49 22.30 -12.41
CA PRO A 467 -2.34 22.41 -13.33
C PRO A 467 -1.43 23.60 -13.03
N GLN A 468 -1.97 24.69 -12.46
CA GLN A 468 -1.20 25.87 -12.04
C GLN A 468 -0.13 25.59 -10.98
N ILE A 469 -0.20 24.45 -10.29
CA ILE A 469 0.82 24.03 -9.31
C ILE A 469 2.08 23.55 -10.01
N LEU A 470 1.94 22.99 -11.22
CA LEU A 470 3.02 22.36 -11.99
C LEU A 470 3.64 23.26 -13.07
N SER A 471 3.09 24.47 -13.25
CA SER A 471 3.56 25.47 -14.22
C SER A 471 4.83 26.17 -13.74
#